data_eeeafd944e5ad216d4a11ed151186440
#
_entry.id   eeeafd944e5ad216d4a11ed151186440
#
_cell.length_a   1.000
_cell.length_b   1.000
_cell.length_c   1.000
_cell.angle_alpha   90.00
_cell.angle_beta   90.00
_cell.angle_gamma   90.00
#
_symmetry.space_group_name_H-M   'P 1'
#
loop_
_entity.id
_entity.type
_entity.pdbx_description
1 polymer ?
#
loop_
_entity_poly.entity_id
_entity_poly.type
_entity_poly.pdbx_seq_one_letter_code
_entity_poly.pdbx_strand_id
1 'polypeptide(L)'
;MGSSFMRLLRQLIAAVAAAAVFWGCAAIDGTNRNGAGRKASSNRPDNAYFYYTEAQLAQQNGDREQAVFLLRKAVELDPTSVYLKRELAVVYIQQKDLQNALAVAEDILKSHPDDVETLIVYGRIKQGQNQLDQAGQAYEKVIALDKNQQEIYLLLGGIYLQKEQYDDALRVFKELVRTFPNAYTGHFFLGKIYARQGQTKKAEAEFKKALEIEPSLLEPRFELLELYRGEGKSDIILRTYEDILKSNPFNIRASLELGLIYWKEGRRQDAEKLFLEMGRRSTSEFDVVLKVIQTYLEPDRYEDAVIVIQGLLKASPDDPDLNHLAGIAYYGLKDNEKALMHFLKVTPQSRFYPDAVVHIAFLYREKGETGKAVELLENAVEENPDNAEFRYYLGTFYEESEAYEKAVQMLNEAIQIEPDETKYLFRLGVVYDKWGRKEDSIETMQTVIRLDPQDASALNYLGYTYADLGKNLDEAERLIKEALKVKPDDGYITDSLGSVSYTH
;
A
#
# COMPACT_ATOMS: atom_id res chain seq x y z
N MET A 1 -8.71 -4.18 -7.51
CA MET A 1 -7.70 -4.95 -8.29
C MET A 1 -6.44 -4.15 -8.65
N GLY A 2 -6.48 -2.83 -8.93
CA GLY A 2 -5.28 -2.05 -9.29
C GLY A 2 -4.23 -1.87 -8.19
N SER A 3 -4.63 -1.68 -6.93
CA SER A 3 -3.70 -1.37 -5.83
C SER A 3 -2.85 -2.56 -5.35
N SER A 4 -3.40 -3.77 -5.42
CA SER A 4 -2.70 -5.01 -5.04
C SER A 4 -1.60 -5.38 -6.04
N PHE A 5 -1.86 -5.17 -7.33
CA PHE A 5 -0.91 -5.39 -8.42
C PHE A 5 0.31 -4.47 -8.29
N MET A 6 0.07 -3.18 -8.04
CA MET A 6 1.14 -2.19 -7.86
C MET A 6 1.97 -2.44 -6.59
N ARG A 7 1.38 -2.99 -5.53
CA ARG A 7 2.13 -3.38 -4.32
C ARG A 7 3.02 -4.59 -4.54
N LEU A 8 2.53 -5.62 -5.25
CA LEU A 8 3.34 -6.81 -5.57
C LEU A 8 4.50 -6.46 -6.51
N LEU A 9 4.24 -5.61 -7.51
CA LEU A 9 5.26 -5.10 -8.43
C LEU A 9 6.34 -4.30 -7.66
N ARG A 10 5.95 -3.43 -6.73
CA ARG A 10 6.89 -2.69 -5.87
C ARG A 10 7.69 -3.61 -4.94
N GLN A 11 7.08 -4.66 -4.41
CA GLN A 11 7.76 -5.64 -3.55
C GLN A 11 8.74 -6.52 -4.33
N LEU A 12 8.38 -6.97 -5.55
CA LEU A 12 9.27 -7.73 -6.44
C LEU A 12 10.43 -6.87 -6.96
N ILE A 13 10.17 -5.62 -7.36
CA ILE A 13 11.21 -4.68 -7.77
C ILE A 13 12.14 -4.35 -6.59
N ALA A 14 11.62 -4.20 -5.37
CA ALA A 14 12.41 -3.99 -4.16
C ALA A 14 13.21 -5.24 -3.77
N ALA A 15 12.64 -6.45 -3.93
CA ALA A 15 13.33 -7.71 -3.62
C ALA A 15 14.44 -8.02 -4.63
N VAL A 16 14.21 -7.76 -5.92
CA VAL A 16 15.23 -7.90 -6.99
C VAL A 16 16.34 -6.87 -6.79
N ALA A 17 16.01 -5.64 -6.44
CA ALA A 17 17.00 -4.60 -6.14
C ALA A 17 17.80 -4.91 -4.86
N ALA A 18 17.21 -5.56 -3.85
CA ALA A 18 17.89 -5.98 -2.63
C ALA A 18 18.77 -7.24 -2.82
N ALA A 19 18.34 -8.20 -3.64
CA ALA A 19 19.08 -9.44 -3.90
C ALA A 19 20.35 -9.20 -4.72
N ALA A 20 20.35 -8.23 -5.64
CA ALA A 20 21.52 -7.90 -6.45
C ALA A 20 22.67 -7.24 -5.66
N VAL A 21 22.41 -6.76 -4.43
CA VAL A 21 23.45 -6.19 -3.54
C VAL A 21 24.13 -7.28 -2.70
N PHE A 22 23.56 -8.51 -2.61
CA PHE A 22 24.03 -9.56 -1.68
C PHE A 22 24.78 -10.75 -2.33
N TRP A 23 24.89 -10.83 -3.65
CA TRP A 23 25.58 -11.96 -4.29
C TRP A 23 26.95 -11.56 -4.84
N GLY A 24 27.91 -11.42 -3.91
CA GLY A 24 29.29 -11.15 -4.26
C GLY A 24 30.31 -11.41 -3.16
N CYS A 25 30.00 -12.19 -2.15
CA CYS A 25 31.03 -12.63 -1.18
C CYS A 25 30.73 -14.01 -0.60
N ALA A 26 31.35 -15.04 -1.16
CA ALA A 26 31.50 -16.32 -0.48
C ALA A 26 32.54 -16.19 0.63
N ALA A 27 32.21 -16.75 1.79
CA ALA A 27 32.98 -16.71 3.03
C ALA A 27 34.37 -17.31 2.91
N ILE A 28 35.36 -16.66 3.51
CA ILE A 28 36.57 -17.28 4.00
C ILE A 28 36.69 -16.92 5.48
N ASP A 29 36.76 -17.97 6.28
CA ASP A 29 36.82 -17.98 7.73
C ASP A 29 38.06 -17.26 8.27
N GLY A 30 37.88 -16.38 9.23
CA GLY A 30 38.91 -15.60 9.86
C GLY A 30 39.50 -16.27 11.09
N THR A 31 40.75 -16.60 11.06
CA THR A 31 41.50 -16.87 12.28
C THR A 31 42.31 -15.66 12.71
N ASN A 32 42.03 -15.27 13.91
CA ASN A 32 42.72 -14.34 14.81
C ASN A 32 44.25 -14.39 14.74
N ARG A 33 44.95 -13.25 14.58
CA ARG A 33 46.30 -13.05 15.06
C ARG A 33 46.58 -11.62 15.49
N ASN A 34 46.77 -11.45 16.77
CA ASN A 34 47.36 -10.29 17.43
C ASN A 34 48.80 -10.03 16.98
N GLY A 35 49.16 -8.78 16.92
CA GLY A 35 50.45 -8.36 17.39
C GLY A 35 51.42 -7.78 16.35
N ALA A 36 51.95 -6.70 16.73
CA ALA A 36 53.21 -6.10 16.36
C ALA A 36 53.19 -5.00 15.26
N GLY A 37 53.23 -3.79 15.74
CA GLY A 37 53.55 -2.58 14.96
C GLY A 37 54.90 -2.73 14.21
N ARG A 38 54.77 -2.82 12.91
CA ARG A 38 55.86 -2.49 11.99
C ARG A 38 55.62 -1.12 11.43
N LYS A 39 56.47 -0.14 11.78
CA LYS A 39 56.63 1.10 11.02
C LYS A 39 56.99 0.70 9.61
N ALA A 40 56.02 0.68 8.72
CA ALA A 40 56.27 0.48 7.29
C ALA A 40 56.86 1.78 6.72
N SER A 41 58.02 1.67 6.09
CA SER A 41 58.73 2.73 5.37
C SER A 41 57.82 3.34 4.28
N SER A 42 57.94 4.63 4.09
CA SER A 42 57.17 5.51 3.19
C SER A 42 57.49 5.30 1.70
N ASN A 43 57.34 4.07 1.17
CA ASN A 43 57.36 3.82 -0.27
C ASN A 43 56.05 3.08 -0.64
N ARG A 44 54.92 3.74 -0.40
CA ARG A 44 53.63 3.25 -0.95
C ARG A 44 53.65 3.55 -2.46
N PRO A 45 53.37 2.55 -3.31
CA PRO A 45 53.25 2.80 -4.75
C PRO A 45 52.09 3.77 -4.98
N ASP A 46 52.42 4.97 -5.47
CA ASP A 46 51.41 6.01 -5.80
C ASP A 46 50.88 5.72 -7.21
N ASN A 47 50.02 4.68 -7.32
CA ASN A 47 49.40 4.30 -8.59
C ASN A 47 47.92 3.91 -8.39
N ALA A 48 47.15 3.95 -9.44
CA ALA A 48 45.73 3.70 -9.43
C ALA A 48 45.34 2.32 -8.84
N TYR A 49 46.15 1.28 -9.13
CA TYR A 49 45.91 -0.08 -8.65
C TYR A 49 46.03 -0.18 -7.11
N PHE A 50 47.00 0.51 -6.51
CA PHE A 50 47.17 0.56 -5.07
C PHE A 50 45.93 1.15 -4.42
N TYR A 51 45.48 2.35 -4.84
CA TYR A 51 44.28 3.00 -4.30
C TYR A 51 43.02 2.20 -4.53
N TYR A 52 42.89 1.53 -5.67
CA TYR A 52 41.77 0.61 -5.92
C TYR A 52 41.77 -0.56 -4.93
N THR A 53 42.93 -1.20 -4.68
CA THR A 53 43.02 -2.32 -3.75
C THR A 53 42.67 -1.91 -2.29
N GLU A 54 43.20 -0.74 -1.87
CA GLU A 54 42.85 -0.19 -0.54
C GLU A 54 41.34 0.17 -0.46
N ALA A 55 40.76 0.65 -1.56
CA ALA A 55 39.31 0.93 -1.60
C ALA A 55 38.48 -0.35 -1.47
N GLN A 56 38.88 -1.45 -2.08
CA GLN A 56 38.22 -2.75 -1.92
C GLN A 56 38.28 -3.25 -0.45
N LEU A 57 39.43 -3.06 0.21
CA LEU A 57 39.58 -3.38 1.63
C LEU A 57 38.68 -2.50 2.50
N ALA A 58 38.60 -1.21 2.20
CA ALA A 58 37.70 -0.27 2.91
C ALA A 58 36.24 -0.69 2.72
N GLN A 59 35.80 -1.10 1.52
CA GLN A 59 34.44 -1.63 1.28
C GLN A 59 34.18 -2.91 2.09
N GLN A 60 35.10 -3.86 2.13
CA GLN A 60 34.97 -5.08 2.92
C GLN A 60 34.83 -4.78 4.42
N ASN A 61 35.50 -3.73 4.91
CA ASN A 61 35.40 -3.28 6.30
C ASN A 61 34.15 -2.39 6.56
N GLY A 62 33.32 -2.13 5.55
CA GLY A 62 32.13 -1.30 5.67
C GLY A 62 32.41 0.21 5.66
N ASP A 63 33.66 0.63 5.52
CA ASP A 63 34.05 2.04 5.46
C ASP A 63 33.86 2.61 4.06
N ARG A 64 32.63 3.00 3.77
CA ARG A 64 32.23 3.51 2.45
C ARG A 64 32.81 4.90 2.17
N GLU A 65 33.01 5.74 3.18
CA GLU A 65 33.60 7.07 2.99
C GLU A 65 35.06 6.95 2.55
N GLN A 66 35.81 6.10 3.23
CA GLN A 66 37.19 5.81 2.86
C GLN A 66 37.27 5.17 1.48
N ALA A 67 36.35 4.25 1.13
CA ALA A 67 36.31 3.64 -0.19
C ALA A 67 36.10 4.68 -1.32
N VAL A 68 35.18 5.63 -1.13
CA VAL A 68 34.98 6.73 -2.10
C VAL A 68 36.24 7.58 -2.23
N PHE A 69 36.86 7.97 -1.11
CA PHE A 69 38.08 8.76 -1.14
C PHE A 69 39.18 8.06 -1.93
N LEU A 70 39.40 6.78 -1.68
CA LEU A 70 40.45 5.98 -2.36
C LEU A 70 40.13 5.75 -3.85
N LEU A 71 38.84 5.47 -4.18
CA LEU A 71 38.44 5.34 -5.59
C LEU A 71 38.58 6.65 -6.36
N ARG A 72 38.27 7.78 -5.75
CA ARG A 72 38.52 9.10 -6.36
C ARG A 72 40.03 9.27 -6.70
N LYS A 73 40.90 8.92 -5.75
CA LYS A 73 42.37 8.94 -5.99
C LYS A 73 42.80 8.00 -7.12
N ALA A 74 42.22 6.79 -7.17
CA ALA A 74 42.46 5.86 -8.25
C ALA A 74 42.05 6.43 -9.62
N VAL A 75 40.85 7.06 -9.69
CA VAL A 75 40.35 7.71 -10.92
C VAL A 75 41.17 8.95 -11.30
N GLU A 76 41.64 9.74 -10.32
CA GLU A 76 42.56 10.87 -10.59
C GLU A 76 43.88 10.42 -11.26
N LEU A 77 44.39 9.24 -10.85
CA LEU A 77 45.63 8.67 -11.41
C LEU A 77 45.44 7.94 -12.75
N ASP A 78 44.23 7.39 -12.98
CA ASP A 78 43.85 6.81 -14.26
C ASP A 78 42.43 7.27 -14.66
N PRO A 79 42.29 8.50 -15.19
CA PRO A 79 41.00 9.08 -15.55
C PRO A 79 40.37 8.44 -16.78
N THR A 80 41.11 7.58 -17.50
CA THR A 80 40.58 6.88 -18.68
C THR A 80 39.95 5.53 -18.34
N SER A 81 40.21 5.02 -17.17
CA SER A 81 39.68 3.72 -16.73
C SER A 81 38.16 3.77 -16.47
N VAL A 82 37.39 3.22 -17.40
CA VAL A 82 35.95 3.00 -17.25
C VAL A 82 35.65 2.13 -16.02
N TYR A 83 36.47 1.12 -15.78
CA TYR A 83 36.31 0.23 -14.64
C TYR A 83 36.36 0.95 -13.29
N LEU A 84 37.39 1.79 -13.05
CA LEU A 84 37.55 2.53 -11.82
C LEU A 84 36.41 3.53 -11.59
N LYS A 85 36.02 4.23 -12.66
CA LYS A 85 34.84 5.14 -12.59
C LYS A 85 33.58 4.40 -12.26
N ARG A 86 33.33 3.23 -12.82
CA ARG A 86 32.16 2.41 -12.55
C ARG A 86 32.12 1.90 -11.11
N GLU A 87 33.25 1.41 -10.58
CA GLU A 87 33.39 1.05 -9.17
C GLU A 87 33.05 2.23 -8.26
N LEU A 88 33.52 3.44 -8.58
CA LEU A 88 33.19 4.66 -7.85
C LEU A 88 31.68 4.95 -7.88
N ALA A 89 31.04 4.81 -9.04
CA ALA A 89 29.57 4.99 -9.15
C ALA A 89 28.79 3.97 -8.30
N VAL A 90 29.25 2.71 -8.25
CA VAL A 90 28.65 1.66 -7.41
C VAL A 90 28.74 2.02 -5.93
N VAL A 91 29.89 2.51 -5.45
CA VAL A 91 30.02 2.91 -4.04
C VAL A 91 29.16 4.13 -3.70
N TYR A 92 29.04 5.10 -4.62
CA TYR A 92 28.09 6.21 -4.44
C TYR A 92 26.63 5.73 -4.30
N ILE A 93 26.21 4.73 -5.12
CA ILE A 93 24.87 4.14 -4.99
C ILE A 93 24.68 3.51 -3.60
N GLN A 94 25.68 2.78 -3.09
CA GLN A 94 25.65 2.17 -1.76
C GLN A 94 25.56 3.20 -0.63
N GLN A 95 26.10 4.40 -0.84
CA GLN A 95 25.97 5.55 0.07
C GLN A 95 24.66 6.34 -0.11
N LYS A 96 23.82 5.96 -1.10
CA LYS A 96 22.62 6.69 -1.53
C LYS A 96 22.94 8.07 -2.14
N ASP A 97 24.18 8.31 -2.54
CA ASP A 97 24.59 9.52 -3.25
C ASP A 97 24.35 9.34 -4.77
N LEU A 98 23.05 9.35 -5.12
CA LEU A 98 22.62 9.12 -6.50
C LEU A 98 23.06 10.25 -7.44
N GLN A 99 23.34 11.44 -6.94
CA GLN A 99 23.76 12.57 -7.75
C GLN A 99 25.19 12.38 -8.27
N ASN A 100 26.15 12.04 -7.40
CA ASN A 100 27.52 11.76 -7.80
C ASN A 100 27.62 10.47 -8.61
N ALA A 101 26.86 9.43 -8.26
CA ALA A 101 26.78 8.20 -9.05
C ALA A 101 26.33 8.47 -10.49
N LEU A 102 25.30 9.31 -10.67
CA LEU A 102 24.78 9.70 -11.97
C LEU A 102 25.82 10.48 -12.78
N ALA A 103 26.48 11.47 -12.16
CA ALA A 103 27.49 12.26 -12.83
C ALA A 103 28.64 11.41 -13.39
N VAL A 104 29.09 10.40 -12.61
CA VAL A 104 30.14 9.46 -13.06
C VAL A 104 29.61 8.56 -14.16
N ALA A 105 28.42 8.04 -14.09
CA ALA A 105 27.82 7.20 -15.13
C ALA A 105 27.65 7.99 -16.45
N GLU A 106 27.18 9.23 -16.38
CA GLU A 106 27.05 10.12 -17.56
C GLU A 106 28.41 10.47 -18.17
N ASP A 107 29.45 10.65 -17.36
CA ASP A 107 30.83 10.89 -17.89
C ASP A 107 31.34 9.67 -18.65
N ILE A 108 31.10 8.46 -18.14
CA ILE A 108 31.46 7.23 -18.86
C ILE A 108 30.69 7.15 -20.18
N LEU A 109 29.37 7.35 -20.16
CA LEU A 109 28.51 7.20 -21.33
C LEU A 109 28.74 8.26 -22.42
N LYS A 110 29.35 9.41 -22.10
CA LYS A 110 29.82 10.38 -23.12
C LYS A 110 30.92 9.82 -23.98
N SER A 111 31.85 9.09 -23.41
CA SER A 111 33.02 8.53 -24.13
C SER A 111 32.79 7.07 -24.59
N HIS A 112 31.96 6.33 -23.85
CA HIS A 112 31.62 4.92 -24.09
C HIS A 112 30.10 4.72 -24.06
N PRO A 113 29.38 5.21 -25.10
CA PRO A 113 27.90 5.22 -25.08
C PRO A 113 27.27 3.83 -25.08
N ASP A 114 28.03 2.79 -25.43
CA ASP A 114 27.57 1.40 -25.53
C ASP A 114 28.12 0.51 -24.40
N ASP A 115 28.65 1.12 -23.33
CA ASP A 115 29.11 0.35 -22.16
C ASP A 115 27.88 -0.20 -21.39
N VAL A 116 27.67 -1.51 -21.58
CA VAL A 116 26.46 -2.22 -21.06
C VAL A 116 26.33 -2.08 -19.56
N GLU A 117 27.42 -2.27 -18.82
CA GLU A 117 27.38 -2.23 -17.36
C GLU A 117 27.07 -0.82 -16.83
N THR A 118 27.60 0.22 -17.47
CA THR A 118 27.30 1.61 -17.13
C THR A 118 25.86 1.98 -17.50
N LEU A 119 25.33 1.48 -18.64
CA LEU A 119 23.92 1.66 -19.00
C LEU A 119 22.98 1.02 -17.97
N ILE A 120 23.34 -0.14 -17.42
CA ILE A 120 22.57 -0.79 -16.32
C ILE A 120 22.58 0.10 -15.07
N VAL A 121 23.75 0.59 -14.67
CA VAL A 121 23.90 1.48 -13.51
C VAL A 121 23.07 2.76 -13.71
N TYR A 122 23.21 3.40 -14.86
CA TYR A 122 22.44 4.60 -15.23
C TYR A 122 20.92 4.35 -15.18
N GLY A 123 20.48 3.25 -15.80
CA GLY A 123 19.07 2.86 -15.80
C GLY A 123 18.51 2.67 -14.38
N ARG A 124 19.26 2.00 -13.49
CA ARG A 124 18.86 1.81 -12.09
C ARG A 124 18.77 3.12 -11.31
N ILE A 125 19.72 4.05 -11.51
CA ILE A 125 19.67 5.38 -10.89
C ILE A 125 18.44 6.13 -11.36
N LYS A 126 18.20 6.17 -12.68
CA LYS A 126 17.03 6.86 -13.27
C LYS A 126 15.70 6.24 -12.79
N GLN A 127 15.63 4.92 -12.66
CA GLN A 127 14.48 4.22 -12.11
C GLN A 127 14.26 4.59 -10.63
N GLY A 128 15.32 4.64 -9.82
CA GLY A 128 15.25 5.09 -8.41
C GLY A 128 14.79 6.53 -8.25
N GLN A 129 15.08 7.40 -9.24
CA GLN A 129 14.59 8.78 -9.31
C GLN A 129 13.18 8.91 -9.92
N ASN A 130 12.50 7.79 -10.20
CA ASN A 130 11.21 7.73 -10.90
C ASN A 130 11.23 8.33 -12.33
N GLN A 131 12.41 8.41 -12.95
CA GLN A 131 12.56 8.88 -14.33
C GLN A 131 12.47 7.67 -15.29
N LEU A 132 11.26 7.08 -15.34
CA LEU A 132 11.01 5.79 -15.97
C LEU A 132 11.31 5.75 -17.48
N ASP A 133 11.12 6.87 -18.19
CA ASP A 133 11.42 6.94 -19.63
C ASP A 133 12.90 6.79 -19.90
N GLN A 134 13.76 7.48 -19.15
CA GLN A 134 15.20 7.41 -19.29
C GLN A 134 15.76 6.05 -18.87
N ALA A 135 15.20 5.48 -17.80
CA ALA A 135 15.53 4.12 -17.36
C ALA A 135 15.16 3.09 -18.44
N GLY A 136 13.96 3.18 -19.01
CA GLY A 136 13.49 2.31 -20.07
C GLY A 136 14.37 2.38 -21.32
N GLN A 137 14.73 3.59 -21.78
CA GLN A 137 15.65 3.77 -22.92
C GLN A 137 17.02 3.14 -22.67
N ALA A 138 17.57 3.28 -21.46
CA ALA A 138 18.84 2.65 -21.11
C ALA A 138 18.73 1.12 -21.15
N TYR A 139 17.66 0.54 -20.59
CA TYR A 139 17.46 -0.90 -20.58
C TYR A 139 17.15 -1.47 -21.99
N GLU A 140 16.40 -0.77 -22.85
CA GLU A 140 16.25 -1.14 -24.26
C GLU A 140 17.60 -1.23 -24.95
N LYS A 141 18.47 -0.26 -24.71
CA LYS A 141 19.82 -0.24 -25.30
C LYS A 141 20.67 -1.40 -24.78
N VAL A 142 20.58 -1.70 -23.47
CA VAL A 142 21.27 -2.87 -22.89
C VAL A 142 20.84 -4.16 -23.59
N ILE A 143 19.54 -4.41 -23.74
CA ILE A 143 19.02 -5.63 -24.38
C ILE A 143 19.42 -5.71 -25.85
N ALA A 144 19.51 -4.57 -26.55
CA ALA A 144 19.94 -4.52 -27.92
C ALA A 144 21.45 -4.89 -28.09
N LEU A 145 22.28 -4.49 -27.11
CA LEU A 145 23.74 -4.76 -27.12
C LEU A 145 24.07 -6.17 -26.59
N ASP A 146 23.40 -6.58 -25.50
CA ASP A 146 23.60 -7.89 -24.88
C ASP A 146 22.26 -8.51 -24.45
N LYS A 147 21.84 -9.52 -25.21
CA LYS A 147 20.60 -10.25 -24.96
C LYS A 147 20.65 -11.19 -23.74
N ASN A 148 21.85 -11.43 -23.19
CA ASN A 148 22.01 -12.37 -22.08
C ASN A 148 21.74 -11.73 -20.70
N GLN A 149 21.22 -10.51 -20.66
CA GLN A 149 20.90 -9.77 -19.45
C GLN A 149 19.47 -10.05 -18.97
N GLN A 150 19.21 -11.27 -18.45
CA GLN A 150 17.86 -11.71 -18.04
C GLN A 150 17.18 -10.75 -17.08
N GLU A 151 17.91 -10.19 -16.11
CA GLU A 151 17.39 -9.25 -15.12
C GLU A 151 16.85 -7.97 -15.80
N ILE A 152 17.51 -7.50 -16.84
CA ILE A 152 17.13 -6.25 -17.52
C ILE A 152 15.78 -6.37 -18.24
N TYR A 153 15.47 -7.55 -18.79
CA TYR A 153 14.12 -7.79 -19.32
C TYR A 153 13.03 -7.65 -18.24
N LEU A 154 13.33 -8.13 -17.03
CA LEU A 154 12.36 -8.03 -15.92
C LEU A 154 12.18 -6.57 -15.47
N LEU A 155 13.26 -5.81 -15.35
CA LEU A 155 13.22 -4.40 -14.99
C LEU A 155 12.49 -3.57 -16.05
N LEU A 156 12.81 -3.78 -17.33
CA LEU A 156 12.18 -3.08 -18.45
C LEU A 156 10.69 -3.42 -18.57
N GLY A 157 10.36 -4.71 -18.52
CA GLY A 157 8.98 -5.17 -18.53
C GLY A 157 8.18 -4.61 -17.34
N GLY A 158 8.81 -4.52 -16.16
CA GLY A 158 8.24 -3.89 -14.97
C GLY A 158 7.96 -2.40 -15.16
N ILE A 159 8.86 -1.65 -15.80
CA ILE A 159 8.65 -0.24 -16.15
C ILE A 159 7.45 -0.09 -17.08
N TYR A 160 7.34 -0.89 -18.12
CA TYR A 160 6.23 -0.83 -19.05
C TYR A 160 4.90 -1.18 -18.38
N LEU A 161 4.89 -2.16 -17.46
CA LEU A 161 3.70 -2.47 -16.66
C LEU A 161 3.30 -1.32 -15.73
N GLN A 162 4.27 -0.65 -15.11
CA GLN A 162 4.03 0.51 -14.26
C GLN A 162 3.43 1.69 -15.04
N LYS A 163 3.84 1.84 -16.30
CA LYS A 163 3.31 2.86 -17.22
C LYS A 163 2.03 2.42 -17.95
N GLU A 164 1.50 1.24 -17.64
CA GLU A 164 0.35 0.62 -18.33
C GLU A 164 0.56 0.40 -19.84
N GLN A 165 1.81 0.35 -20.29
CA GLN A 165 2.21 0.08 -21.67
C GLN A 165 2.25 -1.45 -21.91
N TYR A 166 1.07 -2.07 -21.94
CA TYR A 166 0.94 -3.54 -21.97
C TYR A 166 1.52 -4.19 -23.21
N ASP A 167 1.47 -3.54 -24.35
CA ASP A 167 2.01 -4.08 -25.62
C ASP A 167 3.54 -4.12 -25.60
N ASP A 168 4.19 -3.10 -25.05
CA ASP A 168 5.63 -3.06 -24.86
C ASP A 168 6.08 -4.09 -23.83
N ALA A 169 5.37 -4.17 -22.70
CA ALA A 169 5.62 -5.21 -21.69
C ALA A 169 5.50 -6.62 -22.29
N LEU A 170 4.46 -6.86 -23.10
CA LEU A 170 4.24 -8.14 -23.79
C LEU A 170 5.41 -8.47 -24.74
N ARG A 171 5.91 -7.48 -25.51
CA ARG A 171 7.04 -7.63 -26.40
C ARG A 171 8.30 -8.06 -25.61
N VAL A 172 8.59 -7.36 -24.53
CA VAL A 172 9.78 -7.59 -23.71
C VAL A 172 9.72 -8.97 -23.03
N PHE A 173 8.59 -9.35 -22.42
CA PHE A 173 8.47 -10.64 -21.76
C PHE A 173 8.44 -11.82 -22.77
N LYS A 174 7.90 -11.63 -23.97
CA LYS A 174 8.03 -12.63 -25.05
C LYS A 174 9.49 -12.82 -25.48
N GLU A 175 10.26 -11.74 -25.57
CA GLU A 175 11.68 -11.85 -25.89
C GLU A 175 12.46 -12.51 -24.75
N LEU A 176 12.12 -12.21 -23.48
CA LEU A 176 12.67 -12.89 -22.30
C LEU A 176 12.50 -14.41 -22.40
N VAL A 177 11.27 -14.91 -22.57
CA VAL A 177 11.04 -16.36 -22.61
C VAL A 177 11.58 -17.02 -23.86
N ARG A 178 11.75 -16.28 -24.96
CA ARG A 178 12.41 -16.78 -26.17
C ARG A 178 13.92 -16.97 -25.94
N THR A 179 14.55 -16.02 -25.23
CA THR A 179 16.00 -16.03 -24.96
C THR A 179 16.33 -16.96 -23.77
N PHE A 180 15.45 -17.00 -22.78
CA PHE A 180 15.59 -17.79 -21.56
C PHE A 180 14.31 -18.64 -21.36
N PRO A 181 14.20 -19.82 -22.03
CA PRO A 181 13.01 -20.64 -21.99
C PRO A 181 12.60 -21.11 -20.58
N ASN A 182 13.55 -21.18 -19.66
CA ASN A 182 13.31 -21.56 -18.25
C ASN A 182 13.06 -20.35 -17.31
N ALA A 183 12.85 -19.15 -17.85
CA ALA A 183 12.50 -17.98 -17.07
C ALA A 183 11.01 -18.01 -16.69
N TYR A 184 10.67 -18.74 -15.62
CA TYR A 184 9.28 -18.84 -15.12
C TYR A 184 8.66 -17.48 -14.86
N THR A 185 9.44 -16.48 -14.43
CA THR A 185 8.98 -15.11 -14.22
C THR A 185 8.46 -14.46 -15.49
N GLY A 186 9.10 -14.72 -16.64
CA GLY A 186 8.62 -14.23 -17.94
C GLY A 186 7.25 -14.82 -18.29
N HIS A 187 7.07 -16.13 -18.13
CA HIS A 187 5.78 -16.81 -18.33
C HIS A 187 4.71 -16.29 -17.35
N PHE A 188 5.07 -16.07 -16.09
CA PHE A 188 4.14 -15.52 -15.11
C PHE A 188 3.62 -14.12 -15.52
N PHE A 189 4.51 -13.21 -15.92
CA PHE A 189 4.10 -11.87 -16.35
C PHE A 189 3.34 -11.87 -17.67
N LEU A 190 3.70 -12.75 -18.63
CA LEU A 190 2.89 -12.96 -19.85
C LEU A 190 1.47 -13.39 -19.48
N GLY A 191 1.35 -14.36 -18.56
CA GLY A 191 0.03 -14.81 -18.07
C GLY A 191 -0.77 -13.67 -17.47
N LYS A 192 -0.16 -12.82 -16.64
CA LYS A 192 -0.83 -11.65 -16.04
C LYS A 192 -1.29 -10.63 -17.07
N ILE A 193 -0.47 -10.33 -18.08
CA ILE A 193 -0.84 -9.41 -19.15
C ILE A 193 -2.01 -9.98 -19.95
N TYR A 194 -1.94 -11.26 -20.34
CA TYR A 194 -3.03 -11.90 -21.06
C TYR A 194 -4.33 -11.97 -20.26
N ALA A 195 -4.26 -12.24 -18.95
CA ALA A 195 -5.43 -12.22 -18.08
C ALA A 195 -6.09 -10.82 -18.05
N ARG A 196 -5.27 -9.76 -17.93
CA ARG A 196 -5.76 -8.37 -17.94
C ARG A 196 -6.39 -7.98 -19.29
N GLN A 197 -5.90 -8.54 -20.39
CA GLN A 197 -6.48 -8.35 -21.74
C GLN A 197 -7.71 -9.26 -22.01
N GLY A 198 -8.18 -10.04 -21.04
CA GLY A 198 -9.28 -10.98 -21.22
C GLY A 198 -8.94 -12.21 -22.06
N GLN A 199 -7.66 -12.46 -22.37
CA GLN A 199 -7.20 -13.58 -23.17
C GLN A 199 -6.97 -14.82 -22.29
N THR A 200 -8.04 -15.31 -21.63
CA THR A 200 -8.02 -16.32 -20.57
C THR A 200 -7.24 -17.59 -20.93
N LYS A 201 -7.46 -18.14 -22.14
CA LYS A 201 -6.76 -19.36 -22.60
C LYS A 201 -5.24 -19.17 -22.72
N LYS A 202 -4.79 -17.99 -23.16
CA LYS A 202 -3.35 -17.70 -23.23
C LYS A 202 -2.77 -17.47 -21.84
N ALA A 203 -3.50 -16.79 -20.97
CA ALA A 203 -3.11 -16.59 -19.58
C ALA A 203 -2.92 -17.95 -18.87
N GLU A 204 -3.90 -18.85 -19.00
CA GLU A 204 -3.83 -20.21 -18.45
C GLU A 204 -2.60 -20.96 -18.95
N ALA A 205 -2.33 -20.93 -20.27
CA ALA A 205 -1.18 -21.60 -20.86
C ALA A 205 0.14 -21.08 -20.29
N GLU A 206 0.28 -19.76 -20.13
CA GLU A 206 1.52 -19.16 -19.63
C GLU A 206 1.71 -19.42 -18.11
N PHE A 207 0.64 -19.38 -17.30
CA PHE A 207 0.74 -19.75 -15.88
C PHE A 207 1.10 -21.23 -15.69
N LYS A 208 0.56 -22.14 -16.52
CA LYS A 208 0.93 -23.56 -16.50
C LYS A 208 2.40 -23.77 -16.85
N LYS A 209 2.92 -23.07 -17.86
CA LYS A 209 4.36 -23.13 -18.19
C LYS A 209 5.23 -22.64 -17.04
N ALA A 210 4.84 -21.55 -16.34
CA ALA A 210 5.56 -21.11 -15.16
C ALA A 210 5.62 -22.21 -14.08
N LEU A 211 4.52 -22.95 -13.88
CA LEU A 211 4.43 -24.07 -12.93
C LEU A 211 5.15 -25.35 -13.41
N GLU A 212 5.26 -25.58 -14.71
CA GLU A 212 6.08 -26.67 -15.27
C GLU A 212 7.56 -26.44 -14.98
N ILE A 213 8.02 -25.17 -15.03
CA ILE A 213 9.41 -24.80 -14.74
C ILE A 213 9.68 -24.83 -13.23
N GLU A 214 8.79 -24.24 -12.44
CA GLU A 214 8.93 -24.15 -10.98
C GLU A 214 7.59 -24.54 -10.32
N PRO A 215 7.39 -25.83 -10.00
CA PRO A 215 6.14 -26.34 -9.45
C PRO A 215 5.76 -25.83 -8.06
N SER A 216 6.71 -25.27 -7.31
CA SER A 216 6.48 -24.79 -5.94
C SER A 216 5.83 -23.42 -5.86
N LEU A 217 5.73 -22.69 -6.99
CA LEU A 217 5.17 -21.35 -7.03
C LEU A 217 3.70 -21.31 -6.63
N LEU A 218 3.35 -20.41 -5.72
CA LEU A 218 1.97 -20.19 -5.29
C LEU A 218 1.26 -19.15 -6.15
N GLU A 219 1.95 -18.10 -6.57
CA GLU A 219 1.37 -16.97 -7.30
C GLU A 219 0.70 -17.43 -8.63
N PRO A 220 1.34 -18.19 -9.51
CA PRO A 220 0.68 -18.67 -10.73
C PRO A 220 -0.51 -19.59 -10.44
N ARG A 221 -0.48 -20.36 -9.33
CA ARG A 221 -1.63 -21.19 -8.92
C ARG A 221 -2.82 -20.34 -8.50
N PHE A 222 -2.59 -19.27 -7.72
CA PHE A 222 -3.67 -18.36 -7.35
C PHE A 222 -4.22 -17.57 -8.54
N GLU A 223 -3.38 -17.16 -9.49
CA GLU A 223 -3.85 -16.52 -10.73
C GLU A 223 -4.71 -17.50 -11.57
N LEU A 224 -4.33 -18.78 -11.66
CA LEU A 224 -5.14 -19.81 -12.30
C LEU A 224 -6.49 -20.02 -11.62
N LEU A 225 -6.51 -20.00 -10.27
CA LEU A 225 -7.76 -20.09 -9.50
C LEU A 225 -8.72 -18.93 -9.82
N GLU A 226 -8.21 -17.70 -9.96
CA GLU A 226 -9.04 -16.56 -10.36
C GLU A 226 -9.62 -16.74 -11.79
N LEU A 227 -8.81 -17.24 -12.73
CA LEU A 227 -9.31 -17.56 -14.08
C LEU A 227 -10.41 -18.63 -14.04
N TYR A 228 -10.19 -19.72 -13.29
CA TYR A 228 -11.15 -20.82 -13.18
C TYR A 228 -12.43 -20.41 -12.45
N ARG A 229 -12.34 -19.47 -11.50
CA ARG A 229 -13.52 -18.89 -10.84
C ARG A 229 -14.40 -18.14 -11.83
N GLY A 230 -13.79 -17.33 -12.71
CA GLY A 230 -14.50 -16.64 -13.80
C GLY A 230 -15.15 -17.59 -14.82
N GLU A 231 -14.63 -18.82 -14.97
CA GLU A 231 -15.16 -19.85 -15.87
C GLU A 231 -16.11 -20.84 -15.17
N GLY A 232 -16.33 -20.72 -13.86
CA GLY A 232 -17.20 -21.61 -13.08
C GLY A 232 -16.66 -23.04 -12.91
N LYS A 233 -15.34 -23.26 -13.01
CA LYS A 233 -14.69 -24.58 -12.93
C LYS A 233 -14.46 -25.04 -11.49
N SER A 234 -15.53 -25.23 -10.72
CA SER A 234 -15.48 -25.51 -9.29
C SER A 234 -14.61 -26.73 -8.91
N ASP A 235 -14.70 -27.84 -9.66
CA ASP A 235 -13.91 -29.04 -9.38
C ASP A 235 -12.40 -28.81 -9.49
N ILE A 236 -11.97 -27.99 -10.47
CA ILE A 236 -10.55 -27.68 -10.65
C ILE A 236 -10.09 -26.76 -9.52
N ILE A 237 -10.90 -25.80 -9.13
CA ILE A 237 -10.62 -24.89 -8.02
C ILE A 237 -10.40 -25.69 -6.73
N LEU A 238 -11.34 -26.58 -6.41
CA LEU A 238 -11.26 -27.42 -5.20
C LEU A 238 -9.97 -28.24 -5.18
N ARG A 239 -9.68 -28.99 -6.24
CA ARG A 239 -8.44 -29.80 -6.35
C ARG A 239 -7.19 -28.94 -6.25
N THR A 240 -7.17 -27.77 -6.86
CA THR A 240 -6.00 -26.88 -6.80
C THR A 240 -5.73 -26.39 -5.38
N TYR A 241 -6.76 -26.06 -4.59
CA TYR A 241 -6.59 -25.71 -3.18
C TYR A 241 -6.14 -26.91 -2.34
N GLU A 242 -6.69 -28.12 -2.57
CA GLU A 242 -6.24 -29.34 -1.92
C GLU A 242 -4.75 -29.61 -2.21
N ASP A 243 -4.31 -29.42 -3.46
CA ASP A 243 -2.90 -29.64 -3.84
C ASP A 243 -1.97 -28.56 -3.25
N ILE A 244 -2.43 -27.32 -3.12
CA ILE A 244 -1.69 -26.28 -2.39
C ILE A 244 -1.50 -26.72 -0.93
N LEU A 245 -2.54 -27.20 -0.26
CA LEU A 245 -2.46 -27.63 1.14
C LEU A 245 -1.69 -28.94 1.34
N LYS A 246 -1.60 -29.83 0.35
CA LYS A 246 -0.68 -30.98 0.42
C LYS A 246 0.79 -30.56 0.43
N SER A 247 1.15 -29.55 -0.37
CA SER A 247 2.52 -29.02 -0.45
C SER A 247 2.84 -28.00 0.63
N ASN A 248 1.86 -27.21 1.04
CA ASN A 248 1.96 -26.21 2.10
C ASN A 248 0.73 -26.26 3.01
N PRO A 249 0.71 -27.17 4.01
CA PRO A 249 -0.44 -27.39 4.91
C PRO A 249 -0.86 -26.16 5.70
N PHE A 250 0.01 -25.16 5.77
CA PHE A 250 -0.19 -23.95 6.56
C PHE A 250 -0.50 -22.71 5.71
N ASN A 251 -0.87 -22.90 4.44
CA ASN A 251 -1.26 -21.77 3.60
C ASN A 251 -2.63 -21.24 4.03
N ILE A 252 -2.63 -20.08 4.70
CA ILE A 252 -3.82 -19.45 5.29
C ILE A 252 -4.88 -19.20 4.19
N ARG A 253 -4.49 -18.57 3.08
CA ARG A 253 -5.44 -18.29 1.99
C ARG A 253 -6.10 -19.56 1.45
N ALA A 254 -5.31 -20.58 1.18
CA ALA A 254 -5.85 -21.85 0.67
C ALA A 254 -6.76 -22.54 1.70
N SER A 255 -6.42 -22.49 2.99
CA SER A 255 -7.23 -23.07 4.05
C SER A 255 -8.59 -22.39 4.21
N LEU A 256 -8.62 -21.07 4.18
CA LEU A 256 -9.86 -20.30 4.33
C LEU A 256 -10.76 -20.43 3.09
N GLU A 257 -10.20 -20.36 1.89
CA GLU A 257 -10.94 -20.52 0.64
C GLU A 257 -11.48 -21.95 0.48
N LEU A 258 -10.65 -22.97 0.76
CA LEU A 258 -11.10 -24.37 0.72
C LEU A 258 -12.16 -24.66 1.77
N GLY A 259 -11.98 -24.12 3.00
CA GLY A 259 -12.99 -24.24 4.05
C GLY A 259 -14.32 -23.64 3.64
N LEU A 260 -14.32 -22.48 2.97
CA LEU A 260 -15.52 -21.85 2.43
C LEU A 260 -16.18 -22.71 1.34
N ILE A 261 -15.39 -23.30 0.43
CA ILE A 261 -15.90 -24.21 -0.60
C ILE A 261 -16.56 -25.43 0.05
N TYR A 262 -15.88 -26.10 0.97
CA TYR A 262 -16.45 -27.24 1.70
C TYR A 262 -17.74 -26.86 2.44
N TRP A 263 -17.78 -25.66 3.03
CA TRP A 263 -19.01 -25.19 3.69
C TRP A 263 -20.19 -25.06 2.70
N LYS A 264 -19.94 -24.46 1.52
CA LYS A 264 -20.96 -24.28 0.46
C LYS A 264 -21.41 -25.61 -0.14
N GLU A 265 -20.53 -26.59 -0.22
CA GLU A 265 -20.83 -27.97 -0.69
C GLU A 265 -21.52 -28.84 0.39
N GLY A 266 -21.75 -28.33 1.60
CA GLY A 266 -22.34 -29.07 2.70
C GLY A 266 -21.37 -29.98 3.46
N ARG A 267 -20.09 -29.99 3.15
CA ARG A 267 -19.01 -30.72 3.84
C ARG A 267 -18.58 -29.99 5.11
N ARG A 268 -19.54 -29.84 6.03
CA ARG A 268 -19.41 -29.00 7.24
C ARG A 268 -18.23 -29.37 8.14
N GLN A 269 -17.99 -30.69 8.33
CA GLN A 269 -16.90 -31.17 9.19
C GLN A 269 -15.53 -30.85 8.63
N ASP A 270 -15.36 -30.97 7.31
CA ASP A 270 -14.10 -30.64 6.62
C ASP A 270 -13.82 -29.13 6.71
N ALA A 271 -14.85 -28.30 6.51
CA ALA A 271 -14.75 -26.86 6.65
C ALA A 271 -14.36 -26.43 8.10
N GLU A 272 -15.06 -26.99 9.09
CA GLU A 272 -14.80 -26.68 10.50
C GLU A 272 -13.38 -27.06 10.92
N LYS A 273 -12.84 -28.19 10.43
CA LYS A 273 -11.47 -28.58 10.72
C LYS A 273 -10.45 -27.54 10.25
N LEU A 274 -10.62 -27.03 9.03
CA LEU A 274 -9.75 -26.00 8.47
C LEU A 274 -9.88 -24.68 9.25
N PHE A 275 -11.09 -24.23 9.53
CA PHE A 275 -11.33 -22.99 10.25
C PHE A 275 -10.81 -23.03 11.69
N LEU A 276 -11.02 -24.16 12.42
CA LEU A 276 -10.49 -24.34 13.77
C LEU A 276 -8.97 -24.29 13.80
N GLU A 277 -8.30 -24.93 12.83
CA GLU A 277 -6.85 -24.89 12.74
C GLU A 277 -6.34 -23.46 12.47
N MET A 278 -6.99 -22.74 11.56
CA MET A 278 -6.64 -21.35 11.28
C MET A 278 -6.98 -20.42 12.44
N GLY A 279 -8.09 -20.63 13.13
CA GLY A 279 -8.47 -19.85 14.31
C GLY A 279 -7.47 -19.96 15.45
N ARG A 280 -6.85 -21.15 15.67
CA ARG A 280 -5.76 -21.31 16.67
C ARG A 280 -4.50 -20.52 16.30
N ARG A 281 -4.31 -20.22 15.02
CA ARG A 281 -3.15 -19.50 14.50
C ARG A 281 -3.41 -18.02 14.29
N SER A 282 -4.66 -17.59 14.32
CA SER A 282 -5.05 -16.20 14.05
C SER A 282 -4.31 -15.19 14.92
N THR A 283 -4.10 -15.50 16.20
CA THR A 283 -3.38 -14.62 17.13
C THR A 283 -1.92 -14.36 16.73
N SER A 284 -1.24 -15.37 16.16
CA SER A 284 0.18 -15.26 15.78
C SER A 284 0.40 -14.75 14.35
N GLU A 285 -0.58 -14.93 13.45
CA GLU A 285 -0.49 -14.61 12.03
C GLU A 285 -1.64 -13.69 11.58
N PHE A 286 -2.16 -12.87 12.51
CA PHE A 286 -3.38 -12.08 12.32
C PHE A 286 -3.32 -11.20 11.07
N ASP A 287 -2.20 -10.54 10.78
CA ASP A 287 -2.08 -9.66 9.61
C ASP A 287 -2.27 -10.40 8.27
N VAL A 288 -1.91 -11.68 8.22
CA VAL A 288 -2.13 -12.52 7.03
C VAL A 288 -3.59 -12.95 6.96
N VAL A 289 -4.17 -13.37 8.08
CA VAL A 289 -5.60 -13.72 8.21
C VAL A 289 -6.47 -12.51 7.84
N LEU A 290 -6.15 -11.33 8.40
CA LEU A 290 -6.84 -10.08 8.11
C LEU A 290 -6.86 -9.76 6.62
N LYS A 291 -5.71 -9.88 5.93
CA LYS A 291 -5.65 -9.62 4.48
C LYS A 291 -6.57 -10.52 3.67
N VAL A 292 -6.71 -11.77 4.06
CA VAL A 292 -7.60 -12.71 3.39
C VAL A 292 -9.06 -12.34 3.70
N ILE A 293 -9.39 -12.09 4.97
CA ILE A 293 -10.76 -11.72 5.37
C ILE A 293 -11.19 -10.41 4.72
N GLN A 294 -10.31 -9.43 4.58
CA GLN A 294 -10.60 -8.17 3.88
C GLN A 294 -11.12 -8.38 2.45
N THR A 295 -10.72 -9.48 1.79
CA THR A 295 -11.27 -9.81 0.45
C THR A 295 -12.72 -10.30 0.49
N TYR A 296 -13.24 -10.64 1.66
CA TYR A 296 -14.64 -11.01 1.88
C TYR A 296 -15.48 -9.86 2.42
N LEU A 297 -14.87 -8.79 2.95
CA LEU A 297 -15.58 -7.62 3.50
C LEU A 297 -15.98 -6.64 2.38
N GLU A 298 -16.56 -7.18 1.31
CA GLU A 298 -17.12 -6.43 0.19
C GLU A 298 -18.65 -6.70 0.12
N PRO A 299 -19.46 -5.78 -0.41
CA PRO A 299 -20.93 -5.86 -0.32
C PRO A 299 -21.56 -7.17 -0.80
N ASP A 300 -20.97 -7.81 -1.80
CA ASP A 300 -21.45 -9.07 -2.38
C ASP A 300 -20.89 -10.33 -1.70
N ARG A 301 -20.04 -10.18 -0.68
CA ARG A 301 -19.36 -11.30 -0.01
C ARG A 301 -19.46 -11.32 1.52
N TYR A 302 -20.27 -10.44 2.14
CA TYR A 302 -20.40 -10.42 3.60
C TYR A 302 -20.86 -11.76 4.20
N GLU A 303 -21.71 -12.53 3.49
CA GLU A 303 -22.11 -13.88 3.94
C GLU A 303 -20.91 -14.83 4.01
N ASP A 304 -20.02 -14.77 3.02
CA ASP A 304 -18.76 -15.53 3.00
C ASP A 304 -17.89 -15.14 4.19
N ALA A 305 -17.75 -13.83 4.43
CA ALA A 305 -17.01 -13.30 5.58
C ALA A 305 -17.54 -13.87 6.90
N VAL A 306 -18.86 -13.83 7.12
CA VAL A 306 -19.49 -14.37 8.33
C VAL A 306 -19.19 -15.86 8.49
N ILE A 307 -19.30 -16.68 7.43
CA ILE A 307 -19.02 -18.11 7.49
C ILE A 307 -17.58 -18.36 7.96
N VAL A 308 -16.63 -17.69 7.36
CA VAL A 308 -15.20 -17.83 7.66
C VAL A 308 -14.90 -17.35 9.07
N ILE A 309 -15.31 -16.13 9.42
CA ILE A 309 -14.98 -15.52 10.70
C ILE A 309 -15.62 -16.31 11.86
N GLN A 310 -16.89 -16.75 11.72
CA GLN A 310 -17.54 -17.59 12.71
C GLN A 310 -16.82 -18.95 12.89
N GLY A 311 -16.29 -19.49 11.81
CA GLY A 311 -15.45 -20.70 11.87
C GLY A 311 -14.16 -20.49 12.67
N LEU A 312 -13.49 -19.34 12.49
CA LEU A 312 -12.29 -18.95 13.24
C LEU A 312 -12.61 -18.69 14.71
N LEU A 313 -13.70 -18.02 15.00
CA LEU A 313 -14.17 -17.71 16.37
C LEU A 313 -14.54 -18.94 17.18
N LYS A 314 -14.77 -20.11 16.56
CA LYS A 314 -14.92 -21.37 17.32
C LYS A 314 -13.65 -21.76 18.10
N ALA A 315 -12.49 -21.41 17.57
CA ALA A 315 -11.19 -21.65 18.25
C ALA A 315 -10.83 -20.55 19.25
N SER A 316 -11.23 -19.32 18.96
CA SER A 316 -10.91 -18.13 19.77
C SER A 316 -12.15 -17.22 19.91
N PRO A 317 -13.16 -17.60 20.72
CA PRO A 317 -14.45 -16.89 20.76
C PRO A 317 -14.39 -15.44 21.21
N ASP A 318 -13.38 -15.10 22.00
CA ASP A 318 -13.22 -13.79 22.61
C ASP A 318 -12.03 -13.01 21.98
N ASP A 319 -11.52 -13.47 20.82
CA ASP A 319 -10.51 -12.73 20.07
C ASP A 319 -11.12 -11.39 19.62
N PRO A 320 -10.58 -10.24 20.10
CA PRO A 320 -11.22 -8.94 19.86
C PRO A 320 -11.16 -8.52 18.41
N ASP A 321 -10.08 -8.87 17.71
CA ASP A 321 -9.85 -8.46 16.33
C ASP A 321 -10.76 -9.26 15.38
N LEU A 322 -10.95 -10.57 15.63
CA LEU A 322 -11.94 -11.39 14.90
C LEU A 322 -13.37 -10.95 15.19
N ASN A 323 -13.68 -10.56 16.44
CA ASN A 323 -14.99 -10.02 16.80
C ASN A 323 -15.25 -8.68 16.09
N HIS A 324 -14.25 -7.79 15.96
CA HIS A 324 -14.39 -6.57 15.16
C HIS A 324 -14.77 -6.90 13.71
N LEU A 325 -14.04 -7.82 13.06
CA LEU A 325 -14.31 -8.22 11.67
C LEU A 325 -15.70 -8.86 11.51
N ALA A 326 -16.14 -9.66 12.50
CA ALA A 326 -17.50 -10.18 12.54
C ALA A 326 -18.55 -9.06 12.62
N GLY A 327 -18.30 -8.07 13.48
CA GLY A 327 -19.13 -6.88 13.61
C GLY A 327 -19.31 -6.16 12.27
N ILE A 328 -18.22 -5.89 11.56
CA ILE A 328 -18.22 -5.27 10.22
C ILE A 328 -19.03 -6.12 9.21
N ALA A 329 -18.81 -7.43 9.19
CA ALA A 329 -19.51 -8.32 8.26
C ALA A 329 -21.03 -8.35 8.52
N TYR A 330 -21.46 -8.45 9.78
CA TYR A 330 -22.86 -8.41 10.14
C TYR A 330 -23.49 -7.02 9.92
N TYR A 331 -22.74 -5.94 10.15
CA TYR A 331 -23.20 -4.58 9.82
C TYR A 331 -23.43 -4.43 8.31
N GLY A 332 -22.55 -4.95 7.48
CA GLY A 332 -22.70 -4.97 6.02
C GLY A 332 -23.94 -5.78 5.57
N LEU A 333 -24.31 -6.84 6.31
CA LEU A 333 -25.53 -7.62 6.10
C LEU A 333 -26.79 -6.96 6.69
N LYS A 334 -26.66 -5.80 7.35
CA LYS A 334 -27.73 -5.10 8.07
C LYS A 334 -28.31 -5.90 9.25
N ASP A 335 -27.55 -6.87 9.77
CA ASP A 335 -27.87 -7.58 11.02
C ASP A 335 -27.27 -6.82 12.20
N ASN A 336 -27.88 -5.66 12.51
CA ASN A 336 -27.39 -4.72 13.51
C ASN A 336 -27.32 -5.33 14.93
N GLU A 337 -28.15 -6.33 15.23
CA GLU A 337 -28.12 -6.99 16.54
C GLU A 337 -26.85 -7.84 16.71
N LYS A 338 -26.51 -8.65 15.70
CA LYS A 338 -25.28 -9.44 15.75
C LYS A 338 -24.05 -8.56 15.59
N ALA A 339 -24.10 -7.50 14.78
CA ALA A 339 -23.02 -6.54 14.68
C ALA A 339 -22.69 -5.96 16.06
N LEU A 340 -23.68 -5.46 16.77
CA LEU A 340 -23.51 -4.91 18.12
C LEU A 340 -22.97 -5.95 19.10
N MET A 341 -23.50 -7.19 19.08
CA MET A 341 -23.03 -8.28 19.94
C MET A 341 -21.52 -8.57 19.75
N HIS A 342 -21.04 -8.52 18.52
CA HIS A 342 -19.64 -8.74 18.20
C HIS A 342 -18.78 -7.53 18.52
N PHE A 343 -19.17 -6.32 18.16
CA PHE A 343 -18.42 -5.10 18.50
C PHE A 343 -18.22 -4.93 20.01
N LEU A 344 -19.22 -5.26 20.83
CA LEU A 344 -19.13 -5.22 22.30
C LEU A 344 -18.08 -6.17 22.90
N LYS A 345 -17.54 -7.11 22.13
CA LYS A 345 -16.43 -7.98 22.54
C LYS A 345 -15.05 -7.42 22.19
N VAL A 346 -14.99 -6.29 21.49
CA VAL A 346 -13.73 -5.64 21.15
C VAL A 346 -13.22 -4.89 22.37
N THR A 347 -12.05 -5.28 22.87
CA THR A 347 -11.46 -4.72 24.09
C THR A 347 -10.55 -3.53 23.79
N PRO A 348 -10.27 -2.65 24.79
CA PRO A 348 -9.37 -1.48 24.61
C PRO A 348 -7.96 -1.80 24.12
N GLN A 349 -7.50 -3.06 24.28
CA GLN A 349 -6.19 -3.51 23.82
C GLN A 349 -6.15 -3.79 22.32
N SER A 350 -7.31 -3.93 21.67
CA SER A 350 -7.38 -4.11 20.22
C SER A 350 -7.09 -2.80 19.49
N ARG A 351 -6.34 -2.90 18.41
CA ARG A 351 -6.13 -1.78 17.46
C ARG A 351 -7.42 -1.28 16.81
N PHE A 352 -8.47 -2.09 16.82
CA PHE A 352 -9.79 -1.78 16.28
C PHE A 352 -10.77 -1.23 17.32
N TYR A 353 -10.33 -1.05 18.56
CA TYR A 353 -11.22 -0.55 19.61
C TYR A 353 -11.83 0.82 19.28
N PRO A 354 -11.07 1.80 18.77
CA PRO A 354 -11.66 3.09 18.41
C PRO A 354 -12.78 2.96 17.37
N ASP A 355 -12.56 2.17 16.34
CA ASP A 355 -13.55 1.93 15.29
C ASP A 355 -14.78 1.18 15.81
N ALA A 356 -14.59 0.18 16.68
CA ALA A 356 -15.69 -0.56 17.30
C ALA A 356 -16.55 0.34 18.18
N VAL A 357 -15.96 1.24 18.98
CA VAL A 357 -16.71 2.20 19.83
C VAL A 357 -17.60 3.10 18.97
N VAL A 358 -17.08 3.59 17.86
CA VAL A 358 -17.85 4.42 16.93
C VAL A 358 -19.01 3.64 16.32
N HIS A 359 -18.78 2.42 15.85
CA HIS A 359 -19.86 1.56 15.34
C HIS A 359 -20.93 1.26 16.39
N ILE A 360 -20.54 0.94 17.63
CA ILE A 360 -21.49 0.70 18.73
C ILE A 360 -22.34 1.94 18.99
N ALA A 361 -21.73 3.14 19.01
CA ALA A 361 -22.46 4.38 19.23
C ALA A 361 -23.52 4.61 18.14
N PHE A 362 -23.17 4.41 16.86
CA PHE A 362 -24.12 4.52 15.76
C PHE A 362 -25.24 3.46 15.83
N LEU A 363 -24.90 2.22 16.20
CA LEU A 363 -25.89 1.16 16.38
C LEU A 363 -26.86 1.45 17.53
N TYR A 364 -26.37 2.02 18.64
CA TYR A 364 -27.29 2.49 19.75
C TYR A 364 -28.19 3.62 19.26
N ARG A 365 -27.69 4.57 18.47
CA ARG A 365 -28.48 5.62 17.87
C ARG A 365 -29.61 5.06 16.98
N GLU A 366 -29.28 4.12 16.09
CA GLU A 366 -30.25 3.48 15.20
C GLU A 366 -31.33 2.72 15.97
N LYS A 367 -31.03 2.23 17.18
CA LYS A 367 -32.00 1.63 18.10
C LYS A 367 -32.83 2.65 18.91
N GLY A 368 -32.53 3.94 18.76
CA GLY A 368 -33.14 4.99 19.56
C GLY A 368 -32.60 5.09 21.01
N GLU A 369 -31.48 4.44 21.29
CA GLU A 369 -30.78 4.40 22.57
C GLU A 369 -29.66 5.44 22.65
N THR A 370 -29.88 6.66 22.17
CA THR A 370 -28.86 7.72 22.05
C THR A 370 -28.15 8.01 23.38
N GLY A 371 -28.83 7.87 24.51
CA GLY A 371 -28.21 8.02 25.84
C GLY A 371 -27.05 7.04 26.08
N LYS A 372 -27.19 5.77 25.62
CA LYS A 372 -26.12 4.78 25.73
C LYS A 372 -24.96 5.10 24.81
N ALA A 373 -25.25 5.67 23.64
CA ALA A 373 -24.18 6.09 22.73
C ALA A 373 -23.33 7.22 23.32
N VAL A 374 -24.00 8.20 23.98
CA VAL A 374 -23.30 9.29 24.67
C VAL A 374 -22.46 8.76 25.83
N GLU A 375 -23.04 7.94 26.72
CA GLU A 375 -22.37 7.34 27.88
C GLU A 375 -21.12 6.53 27.41
N LEU A 376 -21.27 5.74 26.36
CA LEU A 376 -20.14 4.98 25.78
C LEU A 376 -19.00 5.91 25.30
N LEU A 377 -19.34 6.98 24.58
CA LEU A 377 -18.34 7.91 24.05
C LEU A 377 -17.74 8.79 25.17
N GLU A 378 -18.50 9.18 26.19
CA GLU A 378 -17.96 9.86 27.38
C GLU A 378 -16.89 9.00 28.06
N ASN A 379 -17.18 7.72 28.30
CA ASN A 379 -16.20 6.77 28.87
C ASN A 379 -14.97 6.59 27.95
N ALA A 380 -15.20 6.49 26.63
CA ALA A 380 -14.11 6.34 25.67
C ALA A 380 -13.18 7.58 25.63
N VAL A 381 -13.72 8.78 25.77
CA VAL A 381 -12.95 10.04 25.89
C VAL A 381 -12.14 10.08 27.19
N GLU A 382 -12.74 9.63 28.31
CA GLU A 382 -12.01 9.59 29.60
C GLU A 382 -10.83 8.59 29.56
N GLU A 383 -11.06 7.41 28.98
CA GLU A 383 -10.03 6.37 28.86
C GLU A 383 -8.95 6.69 27.82
N ASN A 384 -9.28 7.49 26.80
CA ASN A 384 -8.37 7.84 25.70
C ASN A 384 -8.33 9.36 25.46
N PRO A 385 -7.72 10.13 26.37
CA PRO A 385 -7.77 11.60 26.35
C PRO A 385 -7.11 12.23 25.11
N ASP A 386 -6.22 11.52 24.42
CA ASP A 386 -5.53 12.02 23.22
C ASP A 386 -6.25 11.63 21.91
N ASN A 387 -7.41 10.99 21.99
CA ASN A 387 -8.19 10.59 20.81
C ASN A 387 -9.16 11.70 20.40
N ALA A 388 -8.83 12.43 19.34
CA ALA A 388 -9.67 13.50 18.81
C ALA A 388 -10.98 12.98 18.20
N GLU A 389 -10.95 11.77 17.63
CA GLU A 389 -12.10 11.19 16.93
C GLU A 389 -13.24 10.86 17.89
N PHE A 390 -12.97 10.35 19.10
CA PHE A 390 -14.00 10.13 20.11
C PHE A 390 -14.69 11.44 20.51
N ARG A 391 -13.95 12.53 20.68
CA ARG A 391 -14.52 13.85 20.96
C ARG A 391 -15.37 14.38 19.81
N TYR A 392 -14.92 14.17 18.58
CA TYR A 392 -15.67 14.54 17.39
C TYR A 392 -17.04 13.83 17.35
N TYR A 393 -17.05 12.51 17.57
CA TYR A 393 -18.32 11.77 17.60
C TYR A 393 -19.18 12.14 18.79
N LEU A 394 -18.59 12.30 19.99
CA LEU A 394 -19.32 12.76 21.17
C LEU A 394 -19.95 14.14 20.93
N GLY A 395 -19.21 15.07 20.33
CA GLY A 395 -19.72 16.36 19.92
C GLY A 395 -20.88 16.26 18.93
N THR A 396 -20.81 15.31 18.00
CA THR A 396 -21.89 15.03 17.05
C THR A 396 -23.14 14.51 17.75
N PHE A 397 -23.01 13.62 18.71
CA PHE A 397 -24.13 13.09 19.49
C PHE A 397 -24.74 14.12 20.45
N TYR A 398 -23.93 15.01 21.01
CA TYR A 398 -24.42 16.16 21.78
C TYR A 398 -25.20 17.15 20.90
N GLU A 399 -24.74 17.38 19.65
CA GLU A 399 -25.46 18.20 18.67
C GLU A 399 -26.85 17.60 18.36
N GLU A 400 -26.93 16.29 18.11
CA GLU A 400 -28.19 15.58 17.85
C GLU A 400 -29.16 15.65 19.05
N SER A 401 -28.61 15.79 20.27
CA SER A 401 -29.36 15.93 21.50
C SER A 401 -29.64 17.41 21.90
N GLU A 402 -29.32 18.35 21.00
CA GLU A 402 -29.42 19.81 21.21
C GLU A 402 -28.59 20.35 22.38
N ALA A 403 -27.64 19.58 22.88
CA ALA A 403 -26.70 19.98 23.94
C ALA A 403 -25.52 20.76 23.33
N TYR A 404 -25.80 21.90 22.72
CA TYR A 404 -24.87 22.65 21.88
C TYR A 404 -23.59 23.11 22.60
N GLU A 405 -23.71 23.55 23.88
CA GLU A 405 -22.51 23.94 24.66
C GLU A 405 -21.53 22.80 24.82
N LYS A 406 -22.02 21.59 25.12
CA LYS A 406 -21.18 20.40 25.26
C LYS A 406 -20.62 19.98 23.90
N ALA A 407 -21.40 20.07 22.82
CA ALA A 407 -20.96 19.77 21.47
C ALA A 407 -19.78 20.67 21.07
N VAL A 408 -19.89 22.00 21.28
CA VAL A 408 -18.84 22.98 21.02
C VAL A 408 -17.60 22.69 21.85
N GLN A 409 -17.75 22.34 23.13
CA GLN A 409 -16.62 21.98 23.99
C GLN A 409 -15.84 20.79 23.41
N MET A 410 -16.53 19.68 23.12
CA MET A 410 -15.88 18.46 22.59
C MET A 410 -15.21 18.71 21.25
N LEU A 411 -15.84 19.45 20.35
CA LEU A 411 -15.25 19.76 19.05
C LEU A 411 -14.03 20.67 19.16
N ASN A 412 -14.04 21.65 20.05
CA ASN A 412 -12.86 22.48 20.31
C ASN A 412 -11.70 21.67 20.91
N GLU A 413 -11.99 20.73 21.82
CA GLU A 413 -10.96 19.81 22.34
C GLU A 413 -10.39 18.90 21.25
N ALA A 414 -11.23 18.40 20.31
CA ALA A 414 -10.78 17.65 19.15
C ALA A 414 -9.84 18.48 18.24
N ILE A 415 -10.23 19.74 17.97
CA ILE A 415 -9.42 20.67 17.18
C ILE A 415 -8.08 21.01 17.89
N GLN A 416 -8.04 21.08 19.21
CA GLN A 416 -6.78 21.29 19.93
C GLN A 416 -5.82 20.12 19.77
N ILE A 417 -6.31 18.90 19.66
CA ILE A 417 -5.49 17.69 19.44
C ILE A 417 -5.02 17.61 17.98
N GLU A 418 -5.91 17.87 17.02
CA GLU A 418 -5.62 17.81 15.58
C GLU A 418 -6.09 19.12 14.89
N PRO A 419 -5.28 20.17 14.91
CA PRO A 419 -5.70 21.51 14.46
C PRO A 419 -5.96 21.64 12.95
N ASP A 420 -5.31 20.79 12.14
CA ASP A 420 -5.39 20.85 10.69
C ASP A 420 -6.50 19.94 10.12
N GLU A 421 -7.23 19.20 10.99
CA GLU A 421 -8.29 18.30 10.55
C GLU A 421 -9.60 19.06 10.31
N THR A 422 -9.86 19.38 9.06
CA THR A 422 -10.98 20.25 8.62
C THR A 422 -12.35 19.68 8.98
N LYS A 423 -12.50 18.35 9.11
CA LYS A 423 -13.79 17.74 9.48
C LYS A 423 -14.31 18.18 10.85
N TYR A 424 -13.42 18.46 11.82
CA TYR A 424 -13.82 18.92 13.14
C TYR A 424 -14.28 20.38 13.11
N LEU A 425 -13.55 21.21 12.38
CA LEU A 425 -13.96 22.60 12.16
C LEU A 425 -15.28 22.69 11.38
N PHE A 426 -15.45 21.89 10.35
CA PHE A 426 -16.71 21.85 9.60
C PHE A 426 -17.88 21.49 10.52
N ARG A 427 -17.74 20.44 11.35
CA ARG A 427 -18.77 20.05 12.30
C ARG A 427 -19.05 21.15 13.32
N LEU A 428 -18.02 21.83 13.83
CA LEU A 428 -18.17 22.94 14.75
C LEU A 428 -18.97 24.09 14.11
N GLY A 429 -18.70 24.44 12.87
CA GLY A 429 -19.49 25.43 12.14
C GLY A 429 -20.96 25.04 12.00
N VAL A 430 -21.26 23.75 11.72
CA VAL A 430 -22.63 23.24 11.68
C VAL A 430 -23.31 23.32 13.07
N VAL A 431 -22.59 23.02 14.15
CA VAL A 431 -23.12 23.14 15.52
C VAL A 431 -23.45 24.59 15.86
N TYR A 432 -22.56 25.51 15.54
CA TYR A 432 -22.83 26.95 15.74
C TYR A 432 -24.05 27.42 14.97
N ASP A 433 -24.22 26.96 13.73
CA ASP A 433 -25.38 27.30 12.92
C ASP A 433 -26.70 26.81 13.54
N LYS A 434 -26.75 25.55 13.95
CA LYS A 434 -27.93 24.95 14.62
C LYS A 434 -28.22 25.60 15.97
N TRP A 435 -27.19 26.05 16.66
CA TRP A 435 -27.31 26.80 17.92
C TRP A 435 -27.79 28.25 17.74
N GLY A 436 -27.92 28.72 16.49
CA GLY A 436 -28.28 30.10 16.15
C GLY A 436 -27.14 31.08 16.20
N ARG A 437 -25.90 30.63 16.38
CA ARG A 437 -24.68 31.44 16.39
C ARG A 437 -24.13 31.57 14.97
N LYS A 438 -24.88 32.25 14.09
CA LYS A 438 -24.58 32.31 12.65
C LYS A 438 -23.22 32.95 12.35
N GLU A 439 -22.82 33.97 13.08
CA GLU A 439 -21.53 34.66 12.90
C GLU A 439 -20.35 33.73 13.19
N ASP A 440 -20.41 32.95 14.27
CA ASP A 440 -19.38 31.95 14.61
C ASP A 440 -19.32 30.82 13.57
N SER A 441 -20.47 30.39 13.04
CA SER A 441 -20.54 29.42 11.97
C SER A 441 -19.83 29.93 10.71
N ILE A 442 -20.10 31.16 10.31
CA ILE A 442 -19.47 31.81 9.14
C ILE A 442 -17.95 31.85 9.32
N GLU A 443 -17.45 32.33 10.46
CA GLU A 443 -16.00 32.43 10.73
C GLU A 443 -15.33 31.05 10.71
N THR A 444 -16.01 30.06 11.27
CA THR A 444 -15.50 28.68 11.30
C THR A 444 -15.45 28.09 9.87
N MET A 445 -16.50 28.25 9.05
CA MET A 445 -16.51 27.78 7.67
C MET A 445 -15.48 28.50 6.79
N GLN A 446 -15.26 29.80 7.00
CA GLN A 446 -14.17 30.53 6.34
C GLN A 446 -12.80 29.97 6.72
N THR A 447 -12.65 29.49 7.96
CA THR A 447 -11.41 28.83 8.39
C THR A 447 -11.22 27.49 7.69
N VAL A 448 -12.28 26.68 7.54
CA VAL A 448 -12.23 25.42 6.75
C VAL A 448 -11.78 25.70 5.32
N ILE A 449 -12.42 26.68 4.64
CA ILE A 449 -12.09 27.06 3.25
C ILE A 449 -10.65 27.59 3.12
N ARG A 450 -10.11 28.24 4.17
CA ARG A 450 -8.71 28.70 4.18
C ARG A 450 -7.74 27.54 4.26
N LEU A 451 -8.04 26.50 5.03
CA LEU A 451 -7.22 25.29 5.18
C LEU A 451 -7.37 24.38 3.95
N ASP A 452 -8.58 24.20 3.45
CA ASP A 452 -8.89 23.46 2.23
C ASP A 452 -9.77 24.28 1.29
N PRO A 453 -9.18 25.02 0.34
CA PRO A 453 -9.93 25.82 -0.62
C PRO A 453 -10.80 25.02 -1.60
N GLN A 454 -10.65 23.68 -1.63
CA GLN A 454 -11.43 22.79 -2.48
C GLN A 454 -12.47 21.97 -1.70
N ASP A 455 -12.70 22.27 -0.42
CA ASP A 455 -13.79 21.64 0.33
C ASP A 455 -15.16 22.11 -0.21
N ALA A 456 -15.73 21.30 -1.12
CA ALA A 456 -17.01 21.58 -1.73
C ALA A 456 -18.16 21.71 -0.72
N SER A 457 -18.08 20.99 0.39
CA SER A 457 -19.10 21.01 1.45
C SER A 457 -19.06 22.33 2.22
N ALA A 458 -17.87 22.80 2.59
CA ALA A 458 -17.70 24.08 3.27
C ALA A 458 -18.02 25.27 2.37
N LEU A 459 -17.60 25.23 1.10
CA LEU A 459 -17.96 26.24 0.11
C LEU A 459 -19.48 26.35 -0.08
N ASN A 460 -20.15 25.22 -0.26
CA ASN A 460 -21.61 25.19 -0.39
C ASN A 460 -22.30 25.65 0.88
N TYR A 461 -21.85 25.18 2.06
CA TYR A 461 -22.46 25.53 3.34
C TYR A 461 -22.38 27.02 3.63
N LEU A 462 -21.21 27.63 3.45
CA LEU A 462 -21.01 29.07 3.63
C LEU A 462 -21.83 29.89 2.64
N GLY A 463 -21.84 29.49 1.35
CA GLY A 463 -22.62 30.12 0.32
C GLY A 463 -24.12 30.09 0.63
N TYR A 464 -24.64 28.92 1.03
CA TYR A 464 -26.03 28.78 1.45
C TYR A 464 -26.36 29.63 2.69
N THR A 465 -25.49 29.66 3.69
CA THR A 465 -25.67 30.48 4.90
C THR A 465 -25.74 31.97 4.57
N TYR A 466 -24.92 32.48 3.66
CA TYR A 466 -25.01 33.86 3.20
C TYR A 466 -26.34 34.15 2.49
N ALA A 467 -26.80 33.22 1.67
CA ALA A 467 -28.08 33.38 0.96
C ALA A 467 -29.27 33.37 1.93
N ASP A 468 -29.29 32.47 2.90
CA ASP A 468 -30.32 32.35 3.94
C ASP A 468 -30.42 33.63 4.79
N LEU A 469 -29.28 34.26 5.06
CA LEU A 469 -29.22 35.54 5.77
C LEU A 469 -29.54 36.77 4.87
N GLY A 470 -29.70 36.60 3.56
CA GLY A 470 -29.83 37.69 2.60
C GLY A 470 -28.62 38.62 2.56
N LYS A 471 -27.41 38.12 2.94
CA LYS A 471 -26.16 38.88 2.97
C LYS A 471 -25.17 38.35 1.94
N ASN A 472 -24.32 39.22 1.42
CA ASN A 472 -23.20 38.84 0.53
C ASN A 472 -23.62 37.91 -0.63
N LEU A 473 -24.75 38.18 -1.29
CA LEU A 473 -25.34 37.30 -2.31
C LEU A 473 -24.42 36.99 -3.48
N ASP A 474 -23.61 37.98 -3.95
CA ASP A 474 -22.61 37.74 -5.00
C ASP A 474 -21.55 36.74 -4.58
N GLU A 475 -21.08 36.81 -3.31
CA GLU A 475 -20.13 35.90 -2.74
C GLU A 475 -20.76 34.52 -2.53
N ALA A 476 -22.01 34.44 -2.08
CA ALA A 476 -22.77 33.21 -1.96
C ALA A 476 -22.84 32.46 -3.29
N GLU A 477 -23.18 33.14 -4.37
CA GLU A 477 -23.23 32.55 -5.70
C GLU A 477 -21.85 32.08 -6.18
N ARG A 478 -20.80 32.88 -5.92
CA ARG A 478 -19.41 32.51 -6.24
C ARG A 478 -18.96 31.22 -5.54
N LEU A 479 -19.17 31.13 -4.23
CA LEU A 479 -18.79 29.98 -3.41
C LEU A 479 -19.50 28.69 -3.86
N ILE A 480 -20.83 28.76 -4.12
CA ILE A 480 -21.58 27.61 -4.58
C ILE A 480 -21.15 27.18 -5.99
N LYS A 481 -20.85 28.13 -6.88
CA LYS A 481 -20.29 27.82 -8.21
C LYS A 481 -18.90 27.16 -8.10
N GLU A 482 -18.07 27.55 -7.14
CA GLU A 482 -16.80 26.90 -6.88
C GLU A 482 -17.01 25.47 -6.34
N ALA A 483 -17.96 25.26 -5.42
CA ALA A 483 -18.33 23.93 -4.94
C ALA A 483 -18.76 23.01 -6.10
N LEU A 484 -19.57 23.52 -7.05
CA LEU A 484 -19.99 22.78 -8.25
C LEU A 484 -18.83 22.43 -9.19
N LYS A 485 -17.75 23.23 -9.25
CA LYS A 485 -16.56 22.85 -10.03
C LYS A 485 -15.86 21.64 -9.45
N VAL A 486 -15.87 21.51 -8.11
CA VAL A 486 -15.28 20.38 -7.40
C VAL A 486 -16.18 19.13 -7.47
N LYS A 487 -17.51 19.32 -7.31
CA LYS A 487 -18.52 18.24 -7.36
C LYS A 487 -19.65 18.61 -8.33
N PRO A 488 -19.45 18.43 -9.65
CA PRO A 488 -20.39 18.90 -10.69
C PRO A 488 -21.78 18.26 -10.63
N ASP A 489 -21.86 17.00 -10.16
CA ASP A 489 -23.10 16.22 -10.16
C ASP A 489 -23.78 16.14 -8.77
N ASP A 490 -23.40 17.02 -7.83
CA ASP A 490 -23.98 17.05 -6.50
C ASP A 490 -25.33 17.79 -6.51
N GLY A 491 -26.42 17.05 -6.26
CA GLY A 491 -27.78 17.58 -6.26
C GLY A 491 -28.01 18.65 -5.19
N TYR A 492 -27.42 18.49 -3.99
CA TYR A 492 -27.57 19.46 -2.89
C TYR A 492 -26.90 20.80 -3.23
N ILE A 493 -25.74 20.77 -3.87
CA ILE A 493 -25.03 21.98 -4.29
C ILE A 493 -25.80 22.67 -5.43
N THR A 494 -26.39 21.88 -6.34
CA THR A 494 -27.23 22.39 -7.42
C THR A 494 -28.49 23.08 -6.89
N ASP A 495 -29.15 22.50 -5.90
CA ASP A 495 -30.31 23.08 -5.24
C ASP A 495 -29.97 24.38 -4.49
N SER A 496 -28.80 24.40 -3.83
CA SER A 496 -28.29 25.62 -3.19
C SER A 496 -28.10 26.76 -4.20
N LEU A 497 -27.53 26.45 -5.39
CA LEU A 497 -27.39 27.47 -6.45
C LEU A 497 -28.75 28.01 -6.95
N GLY A 498 -29.72 27.11 -7.08
CA GLY A 498 -31.09 27.51 -7.44
C GLY A 498 -31.71 28.44 -6.40
N SER A 499 -31.52 28.14 -5.12
CA SER A 499 -32.01 28.99 -4.01
C SER A 499 -31.35 30.36 -3.99
N VAL A 500 -30.02 30.44 -4.15
CA VAL A 500 -29.31 31.74 -4.21
C VAL A 500 -29.75 32.55 -5.41
N SER A 501 -29.89 31.94 -6.57
CA SER A 501 -30.32 32.63 -7.79
C SER A 501 -31.72 33.20 -7.66
N TYR A 502 -32.63 32.52 -6.95
CA TYR A 502 -33.97 33.00 -6.66
C TYR A 502 -33.97 34.18 -5.67
N THR A 503 -33.15 34.13 -4.64
CA THR A 503 -33.02 35.16 -3.59
C THR A 503 -32.37 36.43 -4.18
N HIS A 504 -31.39 36.26 -5.03
CA HIS A 504 -30.66 37.34 -5.71
C HIS A 504 -31.51 38.04 -6.79
#